data_d70ec69f202927448ecd69fe44809ba1
#
_entry.id   d70ec69f202927448ecd69fe44809ba1
#
_cell.length_a   1.000
_cell.length_b   1.000
_cell.length_c   1.000
_cell.angle_alpha   90.00
_cell.angle_beta   90.00
_cell.angle_gamma   90.00
#
_symmetry.space_group_name_H-M   'P 1'
#
loop_
_entity.id
_entity.type
_entity.pdbx_description
1 polymer ?
#
loop_
_entity_poly.entity_id
_entity_poly.type
_entity_poly.pdbx_seq_one_letter_code
_entity_poly.pdbx_strand_id
1 'polypeptide(L)'
;PSGHPADVLGFSRMLSAWPFVLLYIWLVTVLGLTTLRAGFPFRWKKLSFLLNHAGLFIALVTATLGNADMHRLRMTTRIDNAEWRAIDEHGKLIELPLAIELKDFTIDEYPPKLMLIDNETGRALPEKTPEHLLLEEGVTDGQLADWLISIRQTIPWAASVATEDTLKFTEFHSLGATYAVYLQALNKKTKAAKEGWVSCGSFIFPYKALCLDSQTSLIMPEREPQRFASTVKVYTEDGKQVEDTIAVNHPLNVAGWNIYQLSY
;
A
#
# COMPACT_ATOMS: atom_id res chain seq x y z
N PRO A 1 -2.25 18.24 -21.30
CA PRO A 1 -1.28 18.13 -22.37
C PRO A 1 -0.14 19.09 -22.06
N SER A 2 0.97 18.55 -21.54
CA SER A 2 2.19 19.30 -21.32
C SER A 2 2.78 19.58 -22.72
N GLY A 3 2.84 20.83 -23.15
CA GLY A 3 3.42 21.24 -24.44
C GLY A 3 4.96 21.10 -24.51
N HIS A 4 5.50 20.01 -23.94
CA HIS A 4 6.91 19.71 -24.01
C HIS A 4 7.27 19.17 -25.41
N PRO A 5 8.35 19.64 -26.07
CA PRO A 5 8.76 19.14 -27.40
C PRO A 5 8.98 17.61 -27.44
N ALA A 6 9.22 16.96 -26.32
CA ALA A 6 9.26 15.51 -26.19
C ALA A 6 7.89 14.83 -26.44
N ASP A 7 6.76 15.52 -26.21
CA ASP A 7 5.41 14.99 -26.48
C ASP A 7 5.08 14.95 -27.99
N VAL A 8 5.70 15.83 -28.78
CA VAL A 8 5.57 15.83 -30.24
C VAL A 8 6.19 14.58 -30.86
N LEU A 9 7.26 14.04 -30.22
CA LEU A 9 7.93 12.81 -30.65
C LEU A 9 7.30 11.55 -30.00
N GLY A 10 6.27 11.69 -29.16
CA GLY A 10 5.56 10.58 -28.54
C GLY A 10 6.30 9.90 -27.38
N PHE A 11 7.32 10.55 -26.77
CA PHE A 11 8.08 9.95 -25.67
C PHE A 11 7.24 9.70 -24.41
N SER A 12 6.21 10.48 -24.14
CA SER A 12 5.27 10.26 -23.04
C SER A 12 4.36 9.02 -23.26
N ARG A 13 4.23 8.58 -24.52
CA ARG A 13 3.48 7.37 -24.92
C ARG A 13 4.30 6.52 -25.89
N MET A 14 5.55 6.26 -25.54
CA MET A 14 6.53 5.62 -26.42
C MET A 14 6.03 4.28 -26.98
N LEU A 15 5.37 3.46 -26.16
CA LEU A 15 4.88 2.13 -26.57
C LEU A 15 3.74 2.17 -27.60
N SER A 16 3.00 3.30 -27.69
CA SER A 16 1.93 3.51 -28.67
C SER A 16 2.35 4.45 -29.83
N ALA A 17 3.57 4.99 -29.79
CA ALA A 17 4.08 5.84 -30.86
C ALA A 17 4.32 5.03 -32.14
N TRP A 18 3.86 5.53 -33.30
CA TRP A 18 3.97 4.82 -34.58
C TRP A 18 5.40 4.36 -34.95
N PRO A 19 6.50 5.13 -34.67
CA PRO A 19 7.84 4.64 -34.95
C PRO A 19 8.20 3.40 -34.12
N PHE A 20 7.80 3.38 -32.84
CA PHE A 20 8.03 2.23 -31.97
C PHE A 20 7.26 1.00 -32.44
N VAL A 21 5.99 1.17 -32.83
CA VAL A 21 5.15 0.08 -33.34
C VAL A 21 5.76 -0.53 -34.62
N LEU A 22 6.23 0.31 -35.55
CA LEU A 22 6.89 -0.17 -36.77
C LEU A 22 8.18 -0.93 -36.48
N LEU A 23 9.04 -0.40 -35.60
CA LEU A 23 10.27 -1.09 -35.18
C LEU A 23 9.97 -2.41 -34.48
N TYR A 24 8.95 -2.43 -33.65
CA TYR A 24 8.49 -3.63 -32.95
C TYR A 24 8.01 -4.71 -33.93
N ILE A 25 7.14 -4.37 -34.88
CA ILE A 25 6.66 -5.29 -35.91
C ILE A 25 7.84 -5.83 -36.73
N TRP A 26 8.77 -4.94 -37.12
CA TRP A 26 9.96 -5.34 -37.86
C TRP A 26 10.84 -6.31 -37.03
N LEU A 27 11.09 -6.00 -35.78
CA LEU A 27 11.85 -6.88 -34.86
C LEU A 27 11.21 -8.26 -34.75
N VAL A 28 9.90 -8.33 -34.48
CA VAL A 28 9.17 -9.60 -34.33
C VAL A 28 9.21 -10.39 -35.64
N THR A 29 9.04 -9.70 -36.77
CA THR A 29 9.11 -10.35 -38.09
C THR A 29 10.50 -10.94 -38.38
N VAL A 30 11.56 -10.17 -38.17
CA VAL A 30 12.96 -10.65 -38.35
C VAL A 30 13.26 -11.80 -37.40
N LEU A 31 12.84 -11.69 -36.13
CA LEU A 31 13.01 -12.75 -35.14
C LEU A 31 12.28 -14.04 -35.54
N GLY A 32 11.04 -13.94 -36.03
CA GLY A 32 10.28 -15.06 -36.52
C GLY A 32 10.92 -15.73 -37.74
N LEU A 33 11.34 -14.94 -38.74
CA LEU A 33 12.03 -15.44 -39.92
C LEU A 33 13.36 -16.12 -39.60
N THR A 34 14.17 -15.54 -38.70
CA THR A 34 15.44 -16.14 -38.25
C THR A 34 15.21 -17.44 -37.51
N THR A 35 14.18 -17.50 -36.68
CA THR A 35 13.78 -18.73 -35.96
C THR A 35 13.37 -19.82 -36.96
N LEU A 36 12.52 -19.51 -37.93
CA LEU A 36 12.10 -20.45 -38.96
C LEU A 36 13.29 -20.96 -39.81
N ARG A 37 14.15 -20.05 -40.27
CA ARG A 37 15.37 -20.41 -41.03
C ARG A 37 16.34 -21.28 -40.23
N ALA A 38 16.44 -21.07 -38.93
CA ALA A 38 17.28 -21.90 -38.06
C ALA A 38 16.68 -23.27 -37.79
N GLY A 39 15.35 -23.37 -37.81
CA GLY A 39 14.58 -24.61 -37.59
C GLY A 39 14.55 -25.56 -38.80
N PHE A 40 14.75 -25.05 -40.04
CA PHE A 40 14.72 -25.85 -41.23
C PHE A 40 15.99 -25.71 -42.11
N PRO A 41 16.79 -26.76 -42.32
CA PRO A 41 16.70 -28.09 -41.70
C PRO A 41 17.17 -28.09 -40.23
N PHE A 42 16.45 -28.86 -39.39
CA PHE A 42 16.78 -28.95 -37.95
C PHE A 42 18.18 -29.58 -37.75
N ARG A 43 18.99 -28.97 -36.89
CA ARG A 43 20.31 -29.46 -36.46
C ARG A 43 20.42 -29.38 -34.97
N TRP A 44 20.74 -30.46 -34.27
CA TRP A 44 20.90 -30.51 -32.82
C TRP A 44 21.87 -29.47 -32.28
N LYS A 45 22.93 -29.14 -33.03
CA LYS A 45 23.90 -28.10 -32.66
C LYS A 45 23.30 -26.68 -32.56
N LYS A 46 22.16 -26.45 -33.18
CA LYS A 46 21.45 -25.15 -33.16
C LYS A 46 20.28 -25.13 -32.16
N LEU A 47 20.10 -26.16 -31.35
CA LEU A 47 18.95 -26.26 -30.45
C LEU A 47 18.88 -25.08 -29.46
N SER A 48 19.99 -24.73 -28.81
CA SER A 48 20.06 -23.59 -27.89
C SER A 48 19.65 -22.27 -28.54
N PHE A 49 20.18 -22.03 -29.77
CA PHE A 49 19.82 -20.85 -30.55
C PHE A 49 18.33 -20.82 -30.87
N LEU A 50 17.80 -21.96 -31.33
CA LEU A 50 16.38 -22.10 -31.69
C LEU A 50 15.45 -21.86 -30.49
N LEU A 51 15.76 -22.46 -29.33
CA LEU A 51 14.96 -22.30 -28.13
C LEU A 51 14.93 -20.85 -27.64
N ASN A 52 16.07 -20.15 -27.63
CA ASN A 52 16.15 -18.76 -27.22
C ASN A 52 15.34 -17.84 -28.15
N HIS A 53 15.49 -18.01 -29.48
CA HIS A 53 14.79 -17.16 -30.44
C HIS A 53 13.30 -17.48 -30.53
N ALA A 54 12.91 -18.77 -30.47
CA ALA A 54 11.51 -19.18 -30.42
C ALA A 54 10.84 -18.70 -29.12
N GLY A 55 11.50 -18.87 -27.99
CA GLY A 55 10.98 -18.39 -26.71
C GLY A 55 10.75 -16.88 -26.69
N LEU A 56 11.73 -16.10 -27.18
CA LEU A 56 11.59 -14.65 -27.28
C LEU A 56 10.48 -14.25 -28.28
N PHE A 57 10.41 -14.92 -29.43
CA PHE A 57 9.35 -14.67 -30.43
C PHE A 57 7.95 -14.94 -29.85
N ILE A 58 7.76 -16.09 -29.19
CA ILE A 58 6.50 -16.44 -28.54
C ILE A 58 6.16 -15.39 -27.45
N ALA A 59 7.11 -15.05 -26.60
CA ALA A 59 6.90 -14.06 -25.54
C ALA A 59 6.45 -12.69 -26.08
N LEU A 60 7.10 -12.18 -27.14
CA LEU A 60 6.74 -10.91 -27.75
C LEU A 60 5.34 -10.96 -28.40
N VAL A 61 5.06 -12.00 -29.19
CA VAL A 61 3.76 -12.16 -29.85
C VAL A 61 2.62 -12.32 -28.83
N THR A 62 2.80 -13.19 -27.84
CA THR A 62 1.75 -13.43 -26.83
C THR A 62 1.53 -12.22 -25.93
N ALA A 63 2.57 -11.47 -25.58
CA ALA A 63 2.43 -10.22 -24.83
C ALA A 63 1.60 -9.18 -25.59
N THR A 64 1.79 -9.09 -26.91
CA THR A 64 1.00 -8.15 -27.75
C THR A 64 -0.45 -8.58 -27.87
N LEU A 65 -0.70 -9.87 -28.13
CA LEU A 65 -2.06 -10.41 -28.24
C LEU A 65 -2.79 -10.34 -26.89
N GLY A 66 -2.14 -10.71 -25.79
CA GLY A 66 -2.72 -10.66 -24.45
C GLY A 66 -3.08 -9.24 -24.00
N ASN A 67 -2.28 -8.24 -24.37
CA ASN A 67 -2.60 -6.84 -24.05
C ASN A 67 -3.79 -6.30 -24.86
N ALA A 68 -4.00 -6.81 -26.09
CA ALA A 68 -5.12 -6.41 -26.92
C ALA A 68 -6.47 -6.97 -26.43
N ASP A 69 -6.47 -8.08 -25.70
CA ASP A 69 -7.66 -8.74 -25.15
C ASP A 69 -7.96 -8.33 -23.69
N MET A 70 -7.07 -7.58 -23.05
CA MET A 70 -7.23 -7.19 -21.67
C MET A 70 -8.06 -5.90 -21.53
N HIS A 71 -9.23 -6.01 -20.93
CA HIS A 71 -10.09 -4.89 -20.57
C HIS A 71 -9.89 -4.50 -19.11
N ARG A 72 -9.55 -3.24 -18.84
CA ARG A 72 -9.42 -2.69 -17.50
C ARG A 72 -10.63 -1.83 -17.19
N LEU A 73 -11.32 -2.18 -16.12
CA LEU A 73 -12.53 -1.48 -15.69
C LEU A 73 -12.36 -1.05 -14.25
N ARG A 74 -12.99 0.06 -13.89
CA ARG A 74 -13.02 0.58 -12.52
C ARG A 74 -14.45 0.58 -12.02
N MET A 75 -14.66 0.03 -10.83
CA MET A 75 -15.94 0.01 -10.15
C MET A 75 -15.79 0.67 -8.78
N THR A 76 -16.77 1.48 -8.39
CA THR A 76 -16.85 2.03 -7.04
C THR A 76 -17.95 1.30 -6.29
N THR A 77 -17.56 0.56 -5.27
CA THR A 77 -18.49 -0.18 -4.40
C THR A 77 -18.75 0.58 -3.11
N ARG A 78 -19.86 0.31 -2.47
CA ARG A 78 -20.22 0.80 -1.13
C ARG A 78 -20.62 -0.37 -0.25
N ILE A 79 -20.47 -0.21 1.05
CA ILE A 79 -20.87 -1.25 2.03
C ILE A 79 -22.34 -1.59 1.85
N ASP A 80 -22.62 -2.90 1.81
CA ASP A 80 -23.96 -3.49 1.68
C ASP A 80 -24.75 -3.03 0.44
N ASN A 81 -24.05 -2.61 -0.61
CA ASN A 81 -24.68 -2.24 -1.88
C ASN A 81 -24.01 -2.97 -3.03
N ALA A 82 -24.76 -3.82 -3.72
CA ALA A 82 -24.25 -4.54 -4.89
C ALA A 82 -24.18 -3.60 -6.10
N GLU A 83 -23.01 -3.51 -6.73
CA GLU A 83 -22.77 -2.71 -7.93
C GLU A 83 -22.34 -3.64 -9.08
N TRP A 84 -22.89 -3.42 -10.28
CA TRP A 84 -22.58 -4.19 -11.50
C TRP A 84 -22.09 -3.30 -12.64
N ARG A 85 -22.02 -1.98 -12.42
CA ARG A 85 -21.58 -1.01 -13.42
C ARG A 85 -20.14 -0.62 -13.15
N ALA A 86 -19.35 -0.59 -14.19
CA ALA A 86 -17.97 -0.17 -14.15
C ALA A 86 -17.69 0.89 -15.21
N ILE A 87 -16.59 1.59 -15.08
CA ILE A 87 -16.14 2.64 -16.00
C ILE A 87 -14.87 2.15 -16.69
N ASP A 88 -14.82 2.23 -18.01
CA ASP A 88 -13.63 1.92 -18.80
C ASP A 88 -12.57 3.04 -18.76
N GLU A 89 -11.44 2.82 -19.43
CA GLU A 89 -10.33 3.80 -19.51
C GLU A 89 -10.72 5.10 -20.21
N HIS A 90 -11.83 5.11 -20.96
CA HIS A 90 -12.36 6.28 -21.69
C HIS A 90 -13.47 7.00 -20.92
N GLY A 91 -13.81 6.52 -19.71
CA GLY A 91 -14.90 7.08 -18.90
C GLY A 91 -16.29 6.60 -19.29
N LYS A 92 -16.41 5.58 -20.14
CA LYS A 92 -17.69 5.02 -20.55
C LYS A 92 -18.19 4.03 -19.52
N LEU A 93 -19.45 4.12 -19.14
CA LEU A 93 -20.14 3.19 -18.25
C LEU A 93 -20.42 1.88 -19.00
N ILE A 94 -20.06 0.77 -18.38
CA ILE A 94 -20.24 -0.60 -18.88
C ILE A 94 -20.93 -1.42 -17.81
N GLU A 95 -21.95 -2.18 -18.19
CA GLU A 95 -22.58 -3.17 -17.31
C GLU A 95 -21.81 -4.50 -17.39
N LEU A 96 -21.55 -5.07 -16.23
CA LEU A 96 -20.81 -6.32 -16.10
C LEU A 96 -21.76 -7.50 -15.88
N PRO A 97 -21.37 -8.72 -16.30
CA PRO A 97 -22.09 -9.94 -16.03
C PRO A 97 -21.88 -10.45 -14.60
N LEU A 98 -21.53 -9.58 -13.71
CA LEU A 98 -21.36 -9.84 -12.28
C LEU A 98 -21.65 -8.59 -11.46
N ALA A 99 -22.06 -8.77 -10.21
CA ALA A 99 -22.21 -7.68 -9.26
C ALA A 99 -21.29 -7.91 -8.05
N ILE A 100 -20.73 -6.83 -7.54
CA ILE A 100 -19.83 -6.86 -6.38
C ILE A 100 -20.45 -6.05 -5.25
N GLU A 101 -20.58 -6.67 -4.09
CA GLU A 101 -21.03 -6.06 -2.86
C GLU A 101 -19.86 -6.03 -1.87
N LEU A 102 -19.52 -4.84 -1.39
CA LEU A 102 -18.53 -4.68 -0.32
C LEU A 102 -19.20 -4.99 1.02
N LYS A 103 -18.70 -6.00 1.74
CA LYS A 103 -19.21 -6.39 3.05
C LYS A 103 -18.48 -5.70 4.18
N ASP A 104 -17.16 -5.62 4.06
CA ASP A 104 -16.31 -5.01 5.08
C ASP A 104 -15.03 -4.46 4.45
N PHE A 105 -14.49 -3.43 5.09
CA PHE A 105 -13.21 -2.83 4.71
C PHE A 105 -12.36 -2.62 5.95
N THR A 106 -11.20 -3.25 5.98
CA THR A 106 -10.26 -3.18 7.09
C THR A 106 -8.94 -2.58 6.67
N ILE A 107 -8.35 -1.80 7.57
CA ILE A 107 -6.99 -1.27 7.45
C ILE A 107 -6.20 -1.83 8.62
N ASP A 108 -5.29 -2.75 8.33
CA ASP A 108 -4.30 -3.18 9.30
C ASP A 108 -3.18 -2.14 9.32
N GLU A 109 -2.78 -1.70 10.48
CA GLU A 109 -1.74 -0.71 10.65
C GLU A 109 -0.50 -1.34 11.30
N TYR A 110 0.68 -0.80 10.96
CA TYR A 110 1.90 -1.20 11.66
C TYR A 110 1.80 -0.94 13.16
N PRO A 111 2.52 -1.71 13.99
CA PRO A 111 2.61 -1.43 15.40
C PRO A 111 3.00 0.04 15.64
N PRO A 112 2.40 0.71 16.63
CA PRO A 112 2.78 2.08 16.95
C PRO A 112 4.25 2.13 17.38
N LYS A 113 4.88 3.27 17.12
CA LYS A 113 6.31 3.48 17.43
C LYS A 113 6.50 4.75 18.24
N LEU A 114 7.40 4.72 19.18
CA LEU A 114 7.88 5.91 19.89
C LEU A 114 9.16 6.41 19.24
N MET A 115 9.33 7.71 19.18
CA MET A 115 10.54 8.35 18.69
C MET A 115 10.79 9.69 19.39
N LEU A 116 12.05 10.12 19.37
CA LEU A 116 12.45 11.41 19.88
C LEU A 116 12.41 12.46 18.76
N ILE A 117 11.96 13.65 19.10
CA ILE A 117 12.03 14.82 18.21
C ILE A 117 12.74 15.97 18.92
N ASP A 118 13.38 16.80 18.12
CA ASP A 118 13.89 18.10 18.54
C ASP A 118 12.73 19.10 18.66
N ASN A 119 12.63 19.80 19.77
CA ASN A 119 11.51 20.69 20.07
C ASN A 119 11.49 21.98 19.23
N GLU A 120 12.64 22.39 18.69
CA GLU A 120 12.76 23.60 17.89
C GLU A 120 12.45 23.35 16.43
N THR A 121 12.98 22.24 15.88
CA THR A 121 12.87 21.92 14.46
C THR A 121 11.76 20.92 14.13
N GLY A 122 11.25 20.18 15.12
CA GLY A 122 10.30 19.09 14.94
C GLY A 122 10.88 17.85 14.24
N ARG A 123 12.20 17.80 14.02
CA ARG A 123 12.84 16.69 13.32
C ARG A 123 13.10 15.51 14.25
N ALA A 124 13.03 14.33 13.68
CA ALA A 124 13.37 13.10 14.39
C ALA A 124 14.84 13.04 14.80
N LEU A 125 15.11 12.46 15.95
CA LEU A 125 16.45 12.32 16.51
C LEU A 125 16.88 10.83 16.56
N PRO A 126 18.18 10.50 16.28
CA PRO A 126 19.19 11.38 15.63
C PRO A 126 18.83 11.69 14.17
N GLU A 127 19.10 12.90 13.68
CA GLU A 127 18.65 13.34 12.34
C GLU A 127 19.07 12.41 11.18
N LYS A 128 20.27 11.82 11.24
CA LYS A 128 20.79 10.97 10.15
C LYS A 128 20.16 9.58 10.12
N THR A 129 19.90 9.01 11.29
CA THR A 129 19.34 7.66 11.47
C THR A 129 18.35 7.71 12.63
N PRO A 130 17.11 8.15 12.38
CA PRO A 130 16.10 8.23 13.44
C PRO A 130 15.90 6.89 14.15
N GLU A 131 16.02 6.92 15.46
CA GLU A 131 15.75 5.75 16.30
C GLU A 131 14.25 5.69 16.63
N HIS A 132 13.71 4.48 16.68
CA HIS A 132 12.33 4.24 17.09
C HIS A 132 12.23 3.01 17.96
N LEU A 133 11.28 3.02 18.88
CA LEU A 133 10.89 1.90 19.72
C LEU A 133 9.51 1.44 19.27
N LEU A 134 9.43 0.24 18.65
CA LEU A 134 8.16 -0.37 18.26
C LEU A 134 7.43 -0.87 19.51
N LEU A 135 6.13 -0.59 19.58
CA LEU A 135 5.25 -1.02 20.64
C LEU A 135 4.48 -2.28 20.21
N GLU A 136 5.21 -3.37 20.04
CA GLU A 136 4.61 -4.68 19.80
C GLU A 136 3.97 -5.24 21.09
N GLU A 137 3.13 -6.24 20.93
CA GLU A 137 2.48 -6.89 22.06
C GLU A 137 3.52 -7.45 23.06
N GLY A 138 3.37 -7.07 24.34
CA GLY A 138 4.28 -7.49 25.41
C GLY A 138 5.51 -6.61 25.62
N VAL A 139 5.72 -5.58 24.81
CA VAL A 139 6.82 -4.62 25.02
C VAL A 139 6.47 -3.70 26.19
N THR A 140 7.26 -3.78 27.29
CA THR A 140 7.11 -2.94 28.48
C THR A 140 8.24 -1.93 28.68
N ASP A 141 9.40 -2.19 28.06
CA ASP A 141 10.60 -1.40 28.26
C ASP A 141 11.37 -1.24 26.95
N GLY A 142 12.11 -0.14 26.84
CA GLY A 142 12.96 0.11 25.69
C GLY A 142 13.94 1.26 25.93
N GLN A 143 14.69 1.60 24.89
CA GLN A 143 15.65 2.69 24.92
C GLN A 143 15.58 3.50 23.64
N LEU A 144 15.63 4.80 23.76
CA LEU A 144 15.81 5.76 22.69
C LEU A 144 16.92 6.75 23.06
N ALA A 145 18.01 6.71 22.33
CA ALA A 145 19.25 7.43 22.67
C ALA A 145 19.65 7.26 24.15
N ASP A 146 19.70 8.33 24.91
CA ASP A 146 20.06 8.32 26.34
C ASP A 146 18.86 8.07 27.27
N TRP A 147 17.65 7.86 26.75
CA TRP A 147 16.44 7.69 27.53
C TRP A 147 16.02 6.23 27.62
N LEU A 148 15.86 5.74 28.85
CA LEU A 148 15.21 4.47 29.17
C LEU A 148 13.72 4.73 29.26
N ILE A 149 12.94 3.97 28.53
CA ILE A 149 11.48 4.08 28.46
C ILE A 149 10.88 2.86 29.17
N SER A 150 10.00 3.10 30.14
CA SER A 150 9.20 2.04 30.79
C SER A 150 7.73 2.34 30.62
N ILE A 151 7.01 1.46 29.92
CA ILE A 151 5.58 1.58 29.65
C ILE A 151 4.81 1.05 30.86
N ARG A 152 3.93 1.85 31.42
CA ARG A 152 3.13 1.53 32.59
C ARG A 152 1.71 1.08 32.23
N GLN A 153 1.16 1.68 31.19
CA GLN A 153 -0.19 1.40 30.71
C GLN A 153 -0.27 1.59 29.21
N THR A 154 -0.99 0.72 28.53
CA THR A 154 -1.29 0.80 27.09
C THR A 154 -2.79 0.74 26.92
N ILE A 155 -3.33 1.66 26.11
CA ILE A 155 -4.74 1.69 25.70
C ILE A 155 -4.78 1.73 24.17
N PRO A 156 -5.00 0.58 23.50
CA PRO A 156 -5.00 0.51 22.03
C PRO A 156 -6.12 1.31 21.35
N TRP A 157 -7.24 1.44 22.03
CA TRP A 157 -8.43 2.18 21.58
C TRP A 157 -8.76 3.23 22.63
N ALA A 158 -8.24 4.42 22.49
CA ALA A 158 -8.28 5.45 23.50
C ALA A 158 -8.97 6.72 23.01
N ALA A 159 -9.60 7.44 23.94
CA ALA A 159 -10.01 8.83 23.80
C ALA A 159 -9.26 9.70 24.83
N SER A 160 -8.87 10.89 24.42
CA SER A 160 -8.34 11.87 25.34
C SER A 160 -9.48 12.56 26.08
N VAL A 161 -9.37 12.62 27.41
CA VAL A 161 -10.31 13.31 28.29
C VAL A 161 -9.57 14.41 29.03
N ALA A 162 -9.95 15.65 28.77
CA ALA A 162 -9.42 16.79 29.52
C ALA A 162 -10.06 16.82 30.90
N THR A 163 -9.23 16.80 31.95
CA THR A 163 -9.63 17.12 33.32
C THR A 163 -9.05 18.48 33.68
N GLU A 164 -9.51 19.12 34.77
CA GLU A 164 -9.16 20.50 35.13
C GLU A 164 -7.63 20.76 35.12
N ASP A 165 -6.81 19.77 35.46
CA ASP A 165 -5.33 19.93 35.55
C ASP A 165 -4.52 19.00 34.64
N THR A 166 -5.15 17.95 34.05
CA THR A 166 -4.40 16.93 33.28
C THR A 166 -5.18 16.36 32.14
N LEU A 167 -4.47 15.92 31.10
CA LEU A 167 -5.02 15.09 30.02
C LEU A 167 -4.87 13.62 30.40
N LYS A 168 -5.98 12.89 30.45
CA LYS A 168 -6.02 11.45 30.67
C LYS A 168 -6.55 10.74 29.41
N PHE A 169 -6.26 9.46 29.31
CA PHE A 169 -6.79 8.59 28.26
C PHE A 169 -7.65 7.50 28.89
N THR A 170 -8.78 7.20 28.24
CA THR A 170 -9.72 6.15 28.63
C THR A 170 -10.03 5.27 27.44
N GLU A 171 -10.50 4.06 27.64
CA GLU A 171 -10.95 3.18 26.57
C GLU A 171 -12.10 3.81 25.77
N PHE A 172 -12.01 3.71 24.44
CA PHE A 172 -12.98 4.26 23.51
C PHE A 172 -13.06 3.40 22.25
N HIS A 173 -13.94 2.41 22.25
CA HIS A 173 -14.12 1.48 21.15
C HIS A 173 -15.04 2.03 20.05
N SER A 174 -14.60 3.10 19.38
CA SER A 174 -15.34 3.71 18.29
C SER A 174 -14.39 4.28 17.23
N LEU A 175 -14.95 4.59 16.06
CA LEU A 175 -14.22 5.19 14.97
C LEU A 175 -13.53 6.49 15.43
N GLY A 176 -12.25 6.64 15.11
CA GLY A 176 -11.45 7.78 15.53
C GLY A 176 -10.77 7.62 16.89
N ALA A 177 -10.82 6.45 17.52
CA ALA A 177 -9.96 6.15 18.67
C ALA A 177 -8.48 6.32 18.31
N THR A 178 -7.68 6.72 19.31
CA THR A 178 -6.23 6.82 19.18
C THR A 178 -5.55 5.69 19.96
N TYR A 179 -4.28 5.45 19.69
CA TYR A 179 -3.45 4.60 20.53
C TYR A 179 -2.71 5.46 21.55
N ALA A 180 -2.76 5.12 22.82
CA ALA A 180 -2.14 5.88 23.89
C ALA A 180 -1.36 4.98 24.86
N VAL A 181 -0.21 5.47 25.33
CA VAL A 181 0.58 4.83 26.37
C VAL A 181 0.89 5.81 27.50
N TYR A 182 0.81 5.33 28.73
CA TYR A 182 1.38 6.02 29.88
C TYR A 182 2.74 5.41 30.18
N LEU A 183 3.77 6.23 30.20
CA LEU A 183 5.14 5.76 30.33
C LEU A 183 5.98 6.64 31.22
N GLN A 184 7.09 6.09 31.69
CA GLN A 184 8.17 6.78 32.39
C GLN A 184 9.42 6.79 31.51
N ALA A 185 10.07 7.93 31.37
CA ALA A 185 11.33 8.11 30.67
C ALA A 185 12.41 8.57 31.66
N LEU A 186 13.52 7.82 31.75
CA LEU A 186 14.65 8.11 32.62
C LEU A 186 15.91 8.35 31.78
N ASN A 187 16.51 9.53 31.92
CA ASN A 187 17.77 9.84 31.27
C ASN A 187 18.94 9.15 31.97
N LYS A 188 19.72 8.37 31.25
CA LYS A 188 20.87 7.64 31.80
C LYS A 188 21.99 8.53 32.31
N LYS A 189 22.19 9.68 31.66
CA LYS A 189 23.28 10.63 32.00
C LYS A 189 22.89 11.60 33.10
N THR A 190 21.76 12.29 32.92
CA THR A 190 21.32 13.35 33.82
C THR A 190 20.51 12.84 35.03
N LYS A 191 20.05 11.58 34.98
CA LYS A 191 19.12 10.96 35.94
C LYS A 191 17.76 11.68 36.04
N ALA A 192 17.47 12.57 35.09
CA ALA A 192 16.17 13.20 35.02
C ALA A 192 15.10 12.17 34.66
N ALA A 193 13.99 12.20 35.41
CA ALA A 193 12.83 11.35 35.14
C ALA A 193 11.64 12.20 34.70
N LYS A 194 10.89 11.71 33.70
CA LYS A 194 9.64 12.30 33.24
C LYS A 194 8.63 11.18 33.07
N GLU A 195 7.37 11.45 33.34
CA GLU A 195 6.30 10.51 33.14
C GLU A 195 5.07 11.21 32.53
N GLY A 196 4.28 10.48 31.79
CA GLY A 196 3.07 11.00 31.18
C GLY A 196 2.54 10.17 30.03
N TRP A 197 1.46 10.67 29.47
CA TRP A 197 0.82 10.08 28.31
C TRP A 197 1.48 10.51 26.99
N VAL A 198 1.58 9.55 26.07
CA VAL A 198 1.97 9.76 24.67
C VAL A 198 0.95 9.07 23.80
N SER A 199 0.45 9.73 22.75
CA SER A 199 -0.49 9.16 21.79
C SER A 199 -0.20 9.62 20.38
N CYS A 200 -0.56 8.76 19.38
CA CYS A 200 -0.41 9.09 17.96
C CYS A 200 -1.43 10.11 17.45
N GLY A 201 -2.50 10.37 18.21
CA GLY A 201 -3.63 11.15 17.71
C GLY A 201 -4.51 10.35 16.75
N SER A 202 -5.51 11.02 16.22
CA SER A 202 -6.44 10.52 15.20
C SER A 202 -7.11 11.72 14.52
N PHE A 203 -8.04 11.48 13.59
CA PHE A 203 -8.81 12.57 12.99
C PHE A 203 -9.76 13.27 13.98
N ILE A 204 -10.05 12.67 15.15
CA ILE A 204 -10.86 13.28 16.21
C ILE A 204 -10.00 13.87 17.31
N PHE A 205 -8.94 13.16 17.72
CA PHE A 205 -8.12 13.52 18.87
C PHE A 205 -6.72 13.99 18.42
N PRO A 206 -6.21 15.12 18.94
CA PRO A 206 -4.85 15.53 18.65
C PRO A 206 -3.85 14.55 19.25
N TYR A 207 -2.67 14.44 18.65
CA TYR A 207 -1.57 13.66 19.23
C TYR A 207 -1.13 14.26 20.58
N LYS A 208 -0.57 13.43 21.45
CA LYS A 208 0.02 13.87 22.72
C LYS A 208 1.51 13.53 22.77
N ALA A 209 2.33 14.54 22.94
CA ALA A 209 3.77 14.40 23.17
C ALA A 209 4.09 14.52 24.66
N LEU A 210 5.18 13.86 25.09
CA LEU A 210 5.79 14.04 26.42
C LEU A 210 7.08 14.83 26.27
N CYS A 211 7.10 16.07 26.81
CA CYS A 211 8.29 16.88 26.84
C CYS A 211 9.27 16.31 27.86
N LEU A 212 10.45 15.88 27.41
CA LEU A 212 11.48 15.27 28.23
C LEU A 212 12.41 16.32 28.84
N ASP A 213 12.84 17.27 28.03
CA ASP A 213 13.66 18.43 28.43
C ASP A 213 13.39 19.61 27.47
N SER A 214 14.19 20.67 27.58
CA SER A 214 14.03 21.90 26.78
C SER A 214 14.24 21.67 25.27
N GLN A 215 14.96 20.62 24.87
CA GLN A 215 15.33 20.36 23.49
C GLN A 215 14.62 19.14 22.90
N THR A 216 14.11 18.22 23.72
CA THR A 216 13.68 16.91 23.28
C THR A 216 12.29 16.57 23.78
N SER A 217 11.43 16.07 22.88
CA SER A 217 10.15 15.47 23.22
C SER A 217 10.05 14.05 22.70
N LEU A 218 9.31 13.21 23.42
CA LEU A 218 8.92 11.87 23.00
C LEU A 218 7.55 11.95 22.35
N ILE A 219 7.46 11.43 21.14
CA ILE A 219 6.22 11.38 20.37
C ILE A 219 5.90 9.96 19.89
N MET A 220 4.64 9.78 19.54
CA MET A 220 4.15 8.65 18.77
C MET A 220 3.60 9.21 17.47
N PRO A 221 4.27 9.00 16.32
CA PRO A 221 3.74 9.44 15.03
C PRO A 221 2.47 8.67 14.67
N GLU A 222 1.71 9.19 13.71
CA GLU A 222 0.57 8.51 13.14
C GLU A 222 0.98 7.14 12.60
N ARG A 223 0.09 6.15 12.80
CA ARG A 223 0.35 4.78 12.37
C ARG A 223 0.25 4.67 10.86
N GLU A 224 1.21 4.01 10.28
CA GLU A 224 1.24 3.77 8.84
C GLU A 224 0.39 2.53 8.51
N PRO A 225 -0.43 2.57 7.46
CA PRO A 225 -1.18 1.40 7.03
C PRO A 225 -0.23 0.31 6.52
N GLN A 226 -0.42 -0.90 6.99
CA GLN A 226 0.32 -2.09 6.59
C GLN A 226 -0.42 -2.87 5.49
N ARG A 227 -1.74 -2.99 5.63
CA ARG A 227 -2.57 -3.76 4.72
C ARG A 227 -3.95 -3.14 4.62
N PHE A 228 -4.44 -3.09 3.40
CA PHE A 228 -5.83 -2.78 3.09
C PHE A 228 -6.51 -4.08 2.64
N ALA A 229 -7.66 -4.38 3.20
CA ALA A 229 -8.42 -5.57 2.84
C ALA A 229 -9.91 -5.25 2.70
N SER A 230 -10.52 -5.78 1.65
CA SER A 230 -11.95 -5.64 1.36
C SER A 230 -12.58 -7.02 1.33
N THR A 231 -13.50 -7.31 2.23
CA THR A 231 -14.35 -8.49 2.14
C THR A 231 -15.47 -8.20 1.18
N VAL A 232 -15.51 -8.92 0.07
CA VAL A 232 -16.49 -8.72 -1.00
C VAL A 232 -17.31 -9.97 -1.25
N LYS A 233 -18.55 -9.76 -1.64
CA LYS A 233 -19.43 -10.81 -2.14
C LYS A 233 -19.72 -10.55 -3.60
N VAL A 234 -19.37 -11.51 -4.45
CA VAL A 234 -19.55 -11.45 -5.89
C VAL A 234 -20.72 -12.33 -6.31
N TYR A 235 -21.62 -11.78 -7.07
CA TYR A 235 -22.77 -12.44 -7.66
C TYR A 235 -22.55 -12.58 -9.15
N THR A 236 -22.68 -13.78 -9.69
CA THR A 236 -22.50 -14.07 -11.11
C THR A 236 -23.84 -14.35 -11.80
N GLU A 237 -23.93 -14.20 -13.12
CA GLU A 237 -25.16 -14.44 -13.90
C GLU A 237 -25.69 -15.88 -13.77
N ASP A 238 -24.83 -16.86 -13.55
CA ASP A 238 -25.19 -18.25 -13.32
C ASP A 238 -25.75 -18.52 -11.91
N GLY A 239 -25.93 -17.47 -11.12
CA GLY A 239 -26.52 -17.51 -9.77
C GLY A 239 -25.55 -17.94 -8.67
N LYS A 240 -24.26 -18.12 -8.97
CA LYS A 240 -23.24 -18.41 -7.94
C LYS A 240 -22.92 -17.16 -7.14
N GLN A 241 -22.60 -17.39 -5.88
CA GLN A 241 -22.15 -16.35 -4.96
C GLN A 241 -20.80 -16.78 -4.38
N VAL A 242 -19.82 -15.90 -4.47
CA VAL A 242 -18.49 -16.10 -3.92
C VAL A 242 -18.20 -14.98 -2.95
N GLU A 243 -17.85 -15.32 -1.72
CA GLU A 243 -17.41 -14.35 -0.70
C GLU A 243 -15.94 -14.59 -0.40
N ASP A 244 -15.13 -13.56 -0.50
CA ASP A 244 -13.69 -13.64 -0.26
C ASP A 244 -13.13 -12.24 0.07
N THR A 245 -11.88 -12.22 0.56
CA THR A 245 -11.18 -10.99 0.92
C THR A 245 -10.13 -10.64 -0.11
N ILE A 246 -10.28 -9.45 -0.70
CA ILE A 246 -9.32 -8.87 -1.64
C ILE A 246 -8.35 -7.99 -0.84
N ALA A 247 -7.06 -8.15 -1.08
CA ALA A 247 -6.02 -7.31 -0.50
C ALA A 247 -4.98 -6.93 -1.56
N VAL A 248 -4.05 -6.04 -1.20
CA VAL A 248 -2.92 -5.70 -2.07
C VAL A 248 -2.14 -6.97 -2.44
N ASN A 249 -1.92 -7.18 -3.74
CA ASN A 249 -1.29 -8.38 -4.32
C ASN A 249 -2.05 -9.71 -4.08
N HIS A 250 -3.30 -9.64 -3.63
CA HIS A 250 -4.17 -10.80 -3.46
C HIS A 250 -5.52 -10.56 -4.14
N PRO A 251 -5.56 -10.67 -5.49
CA PRO A 251 -6.79 -10.47 -6.25
C PRO A 251 -7.73 -11.66 -6.11
N LEU A 252 -9.01 -11.41 -6.28
CA LEU A 252 -10.03 -12.44 -6.40
C LEU A 252 -10.31 -12.76 -7.88
N ASN A 253 -10.23 -14.05 -8.24
CA ASN A 253 -10.60 -14.50 -9.57
C ASN A 253 -11.99 -15.16 -9.55
N VAL A 254 -12.94 -14.58 -10.27
CA VAL A 254 -14.31 -15.10 -10.39
C VAL A 254 -14.79 -14.95 -11.82
N ALA A 255 -15.33 -16.03 -12.37
CA ALA A 255 -15.93 -16.07 -13.72
C ALA A 255 -15.04 -15.47 -14.83
N GLY A 256 -13.71 -15.65 -14.72
CA GLY A 256 -12.73 -15.12 -15.68
C GLY A 256 -12.33 -13.66 -15.44
N TRP A 257 -12.88 -13.00 -14.41
CA TRP A 257 -12.50 -11.67 -13.99
C TRP A 257 -11.47 -11.72 -12.86
N ASN A 258 -10.45 -10.88 -12.95
CA ASN A 258 -9.51 -10.61 -11.87
C ASN A 258 -9.90 -9.31 -11.19
N ILE A 259 -10.33 -9.38 -9.96
CA ILE A 259 -10.82 -8.25 -9.16
C ILE A 259 -9.71 -7.81 -8.22
N TYR A 260 -9.28 -6.55 -8.36
CA TYR A 260 -8.22 -5.94 -7.55
C TYR A 260 -8.78 -4.76 -6.75
N GLN A 261 -8.29 -4.57 -5.54
CA GLN A 261 -8.50 -3.33 -4.81
C GLN A 261 -7.56 -2.25 -5.34
N LEU A 262 -8.12 -1.14 -5.82
CA LEU A 262 -7.35 -0.05 -6.41
C LEU A 262 -7.15 1.11 -5.43
N SER A 263 -8.21 1.48 -4.70
CA SER A 263 -8.21 2.59 -3.73
C SER A 263 -9.33 2.38 -2.71
N TYR A 264 -9.40 3.21 -1.71
CA TYR A 264 -10.41 3.23 -0.63
C TYR A 264 -10.91 4.64 -0.38
#